data_d17895d113f4284e7d4177440e299c7d
#
_entry.id   d17895d113f4284e7d4177440e299c7d
#
_cell.length_a   1.000
_cell.length_b   1.000
_cell.length_c   1.000
_cell.angle_alpha   90.00
_cell.angle_beta   90.00
_cell.angle_gamma   90.00
#
_symmetry.space_group_name_H-M   'P 1'
#
loop_
_entity.id
_entity.type
_entity.pdbx_description
1 polymer ?
#
loop_
_entity_poly.entity_id
_entity_poly.type
_entity_poly.pdbx_seq_one_letter_code
_entity_poly.pdbx_strand_id
1 'polypeptide(L)'
;MIDLRTGDCINLALDLEDDSIDCTVTSPPYNKRGVGGGLFRKIEYAAFDDTLPEDEYQEQQIELLDILYDKTKAGGSLFYNHKVRYYKGDAISPWAWLTKTKWNIREE
;
A
#
# COMPACT_ATOMS: atom_id res chain seq x y z
N MET A 1 19.85 -13.90 -5.36
CA MET A 1 20.23 -13.22 -4.10
C MET A 1 18.99 -12.65 -3.44
N ILE A 2 18.91 -12.73 -2.12
CA ILE A 2 17.84 -12.13 -1.34
C ILE A 2 18.38 -10.89 -0.64
N ASP A 3 17.68 -9.77 -0.80
CA ASP A 3 18.01 -8.51 -0.16
C ASP A 3 16.86 -8.15 0.79
N LEU A 4 17.11 -8.24 2.09
CA LEU A 4 16.12 -7.93 3.13
C LEU A 4 16.45 -6.58 3.76
N ARG A 5 15.46 -5.68 3.75
CA ARG A 5 15.61 -4.34 4.30
C ARG A 5 14.50 -4.05 5.31
N THR A 6 14.85 -3.35 6.36
CA THR A 6 13.91 -2.92 7.40
C THR A 6 13.87 -1.40 7.45
N GLY A 7 12.67 -0.82 7.50
CA GLY A 7 12.49 0.61 7.58
C GLY A 7 11.14 1.03 7.02
N ASP A 8 10.98 2.34 6.85
CA ASP A 8 9.80 2.89 6.22
C ASP A 8 9.77 2.53 4.73
N CYS A 9 8.68 1.95 4.26
CA CYS A 9 8.59 1.42 2.91
C CYS A 9 8.73 2.50 1.82
N ILE A 10 8.24 3.71 2.06
CA ILE A 10 8.38 4.81 1.10
C ILE A 10 9.84 5.19 0.95
N ASN A 11 10.56 5.34 2.05
CA ASN A 11 11.99 5.66 2.02
C ASN A 11 12.81 4.56 1.34
N LEU A 12 12.49 3.30 1.66
CA LEU A 12 13.18 2.16 1.04
C LEU A 12 12.88 2.06 -0.46
N ALA A 13 11.65 2.33 -0.86
CA ALA A 13 11.28 2.30 -2.28
C ALA A 13 12.00 3.41 -3.06
N LEU A 14 12.13 4.60 -2.47
CA LEU A 14 12.85 5.71 -3.10
C LEU A 14 14.32 5.38 -3.37
N ASP A 15 14.93 4.54 -2.56
CA ASP A 15 16.33 4.13 -2.72
C ASP A 15 16.55 3.13 -3.86
N LEU A 16 15.49 2.55 -4.40
CA LEU A 16 15.62 1.62 -5.52
C LEU A 16 15.92 2.38 -6.81
N GLU A 17 16.60 1.71 -7.73
CA GLU A 17 16.82 2.28 -9.05
C GLU A 17 15.54 2.28 -9.87
N ASP A 18 15.38 3.28 -10.73
CA ASP A 18 14.27 3.31 -11.69
C ASP A 18 14.38 2.12 -12.64
N ASP A 19 13.24 1.63 -13.09
CA ASP A 19 13.17 0.51 -14.04
C ASP A 19 13.93 -0.74 -13.57
N SER A 20 13.93 -1.01 -12.27
CA SER A 20 14.65 -2.16 -11.68
C SER A 20 13.74 -3.29 -11.22
N ILE A 21 12.46 -3.05 -11.07
CA ILE A 21 11.50 -4.02 -10.52
C ILE A 21 10.73 -4.70 -11.65
N ASP A 22 10.70 -6.04 -11.64
CA ASP A 22 9.87 -6.83 -12.55
C ASP A 22 8.46 -7.02 -12.04
N CYS A 23 8.32 -7.23 -10.74
CA CYS A 23 7.02 -7.52 -10.11
C CYS A 23 7.05 -7.14 -8.64
N THR A 24 5.98 -6.52 -8.17
CA THR A 24 5.77 -6.24 -6.75
C THR A 24 4.54 -6.99 -6.27
N VAL A 25 4.64 -7.60 -5.10
CA VAL A 25 3.50 -8.18 -4.39
C VAL A 25 3.46 -7.57 -3.02
N THR A 26 2.39 -6.90 -2.69
CA THR A 26 2.30 -6.20 -1.41
C THR A 26 0.91 -6.25 -0.80
N SER A 27 0.89 -6.28 0.52
CA SER A 27 -0.31 -6.20 1.34
C SER A 27 -0.02 -5.17 2.44
N PRO A 28 -0.32 -3.88 2.21
CA PRO A 28 0.01 -2.85 3.19
C PRO A 28 -0.86 -2.95 4.44
N PRO A 29 -0.47 -2.28 5.53
CA PRO A 29 -1.37 -2.10 6.67
C PRO A 29 -2.67 -1.44 6.22
N TYR A 30 -3.80 -1.89 6.76
CA TYR A 30 -5.11 -1.48 6.24
C TYR A 30 -5.72 -0.26 6.91
N ASN A 31 -4.99 0.41 7.79
CA ASN A 31 -5.44 1.59 8.52
C ASN A 31 -6.77 1.35 9.27
N LYS A 32 -6.78 0.32 10.07
CA LYS A 32 -8.03 -0.18 10.71
C LYS A 32 -8.56 0.70 11.83
N ARG A 33 -7.79 1.63 12.34
CA ARG A 33 -8.19 2.57 13.41
C ARG A 33 -8.76 1.87 14.64
N GLY A 34 -8.20 0.72 15.02
CA GLY A 34 -8.73 -0.08 16.11
C GLY A 34 -10.05 -0.77 15.78
N VAL A 35 -10.58 -0.59 14.59
CA VAL A 35 -11.75 -1.29 14.08
C VAL A 35 -11.26 -2.46 13.26
N GLY A 36 -11.31 -3.55 13.77
CA GLY A 36 -10.95 -4.78 13.08
C GLY A 36 -11.30 -5.87 14.02
N GLY A 37 -11.91 -6.86 13.47
CA GLY A 37 -12.45 -7.92 14.29
C GLY A 37 -11.37 -8.80 14.87
N GLY A 38 -11.67 -9.32 15.99
CA GLY A 38 -11.06 -10.52 16.48
C GLY A 38 -9.70 -10.36 17.13
N LEU A 39 -9.02 -11.48 17.13
CA LEU A 39 -7.82 -11.73 17.90
C LEU A 39 -6.64 -10.86 17.49
N PHE A 40 -6.60 -10.47 16.22
CA PHE A 40 -5.44 -9.79 15.63
C PHE A 40 -5.53 -8.29 15.62
N ARG A 41 -6.62 -7.70 16.08
CA ARG A 41 -6.80 -6.25 16.09
C ARG A 41 -5.79 -5.49 16.94
N LYS A 42 -5.10 -6.20 17.84
CA LYS A 42 -4.10 -5.63 18.75
C LYS A 42 -2.69 -5.68 18.21
N ILE A 43 -2.50 -6.17 17.00
CA ILE A 43 -1.17 -6.17 16.37
C ILE A 43 -0.82 -4.73 16.03
N GLU A 44 0.28 -4.26 16.59
CA GLU A 44 0.81 -2.94 16.35
C GLU A 44 2.00 -3.03 15.40
N TYR A 45 2.09 -2.10 14.49
CA TYR A 45 3.21 -1.99 13.58
C TYR A 45 4.23 -1.01 14.17
N ALA A 46 5.45 -1.47 14.43
CA ALA A 46 6.47 -0.68 15.10
C ALA A 46 6.87 0.59 14.34
N ALA A 47 6.80 0.59 13.02
CA ALA A 47 7.25 1.68 12.16
C ALA A 47 6.12 2.33 11.36
N PHE A 48 4.87 1.97 11.61
CA PHE A 48 3.73 2.49 10.85
C PHE A 48 2.54 2.74 11.77
N ASP A 49 1.92 3.91 11.61
CA ASP A 49 0.68 4.24 12.33
C ASP A 49 -0.52 3.70 11.56
N ASP A 50 -1.19 2.68 12.09
CA ASP A 50 -2.37 2.06 11.49
C ASP A 50 -3.66 2.81 11.84
N THR A 51 -3.55 4.06 12.29
CA THR A 51 -4.67 4.89 12.72
C THR A 51 -4.67 6.27 12.08
N LEU A 52 -4.08 6.41 10.91
CA LEU A 52 -4.02 7.68 10.20
C LEU A 52 -5.42 8.19 9.81
N PRO A 53 -5.62 9.51 9.74
CA PRO A 53 -6.80 10.05 9.07
C PRO A 53 -6.94 9.44 7.66
N GLU A 54 -8.16 9.19 7.24
CA GLU A 54 -8.40 8.45 6.00
C GLU A 54 -7.79 9.11 4.77
N ASP A 55 -7.87 10.43 4.66
CA ASP A 55 -7.27 11.18 3.55
C ASP A 55 -5.75 11.05 3.53
N GLU A 56 -5.09 11.13 4.68
CA GLU A 56 -3.64 10.94 4.78
C GLU A 56 -3.23 9.52 4.41
N TYR A 57 -4.00 8.53 4.86
CA TYR A 57 -3.73 7.15 4.52
C TYR A 57 -3.80 6.93 3.01
N GLN A 58 -4.84 7.42 2.35
CA GLN A 58 -4.99 7.28 0.92
C GLN A 58 -3.87 8.01 0.16
N GLU A 59 -3.49 9.20 0.60
CA GLU A 59 -2.37 9.92 0.00
C GLU A 59 -1.05 9.16 0.11
N GLN A 60 -0.79 8.55 1.26
CA GLN A 60 0.41 7.71 1.44
C GLN A 60 0.40 6.49 0.52
N GLN A 61 -0.76 5.86 0.36
CA GLN A 61 -0.89 4.73 -0.56
C GLN A 61 -0.62 5.14 -2.00
N ILE A 62 -1.18 6.27 -2.43
CA ILE A 62 -0.95 6.81 -3.77
C ILE A 62 0.54 7.10 -3.96
N GLU A 63 1.18 7.75 -3.00
CA GLU A 63 2.61 8.07 -3.05
C GLU A 63 3.46 6.82 -3.21
N LEU A 64 3.24 5.81 -2.37
CA LEU A 64 3.99 4.57 -2.45
C LEU A 64 3.79 3.87 -3.78
N LEU A 65 2.54 3.76 -4.24
CA LEU A 65 2.23 3.08 -5.48
C LEU A 65 2.82 3.79 -6.69
N ASP A 66 2.82 5.12 -6.70
CA ASP A 66 3.43 5.89 -7.78
C ASP A 66 4.96 5.79 -7.78
N ILE A 67 5.59 5.74 -6.60
CA ILE A 67 7.03 5.46 -6.51
C ILE A 67 7.33 4.08 -7.08
N LEU A 68 6.58 3.06 -6.69
CA LEU A 68 6.76 1.71 -7.21
C LEU A 68 6.55 1.64 -8.72
N TYR A 69 5.63 2.42 -9.26
CA TYR A 69 5.45 2.53 -10.70
C TYR A 69 6.74 3.00 -11.39
N ASP A 70 7.34 4.06 -10.87
CA ASP A 70 8.57 4.60 -11.44
C ASP A 70 9.76 3.64 -11.34
N LYS A 71 9.75 2.77 -10.33
CA LYS A 71 10.80 1.75 -10.12
C LYS A 71 10.56 0.48 -10.93
N THR A 72 9.41 0.31 -11.51
CA THR A 72 9.01 -0.90 -12.23
C THR A 72 9.37 -0.78 -13.71
N LYS A 73 9.92 -1.86 -14.26
CA LYS A 73 10.25 -1.96 -15.68
C LYS A 73 8.96 -1.90 -16.53
N ALA A 74 9.09 -1.43 -17.76
CA ALA A 74 8.02 -1.53 -18.74
C ALA A 74 7.55 -2.99 -18.86
N GLY A 75 6.25 -3.20 -18.79
CA GLY A 75 5.65 -4.54 -18.77
C GLY A 75 5.64 -5.23 -17.41
N GLY A 76 6.21 -4.60 -16.38
CA GLY A 76 6.17 -5.11 -15.03
C GLY A 76 4.77 -5.02 -14.40
N SER A 77 4.58 -5.73 -13.31
CA SER A 77 3.27 -5.88 -12.65
C SER A 77 3.35 -5.58 -11.16
N LEU A 78 2.21 -5.14 -10.63
CA LEU A 78 2.00 -4.94 -9.19
C LEU A 78 0.76 -5.74 -8.77
N PHE A 79 0.92 -6.55 -7.74
CA PHE A 79 -0.18 -7.25 -7.09
C PHE A 79 -0.40 -6.61 -5.72
N TYR A 80 -1.48 -5.89 -5.60
CA TYR A 80 -1.81 -5.09 -4.43
C TYR A 80 -3.00 -5.71 -3.72
N ASN A 81 -2.76 -6.23 -2.53
CA ASN A 81 -3.80 -6.86 -1.73
C ASN A 81 -4.34 -5.86 -0.71
N HIS A 82 -5.60 -5.54 -0.82
CA HIS A 82 -6.28 -4.64 0.11
C HIS A 82 -7.74 -5.04 0.22
N LYS A 83 -8.33 -4.78 1.38
CA LYS A 83 -9.74 -5.08 1.61
C LYS A 83 -10.59 -3.83 1.55
N VAL A 84 -11.88 -4.00 1.31
CA VAL A 84 -12.87 -2.97 1.57
C VAL A 84 -12.97 -2.78 3.08
N ARG A 85 -12.94 -1.54 3.53
CA ARG A 85 -13.09 -1.18 4.93
C ARG A 85 -14.41 -0.46 5.13
N TYR A 86 -14.90 -0.49 6.34
CA TYR A 86 -16.15 0.17 6.70
C TYR A 86 -15.88 1.19 7.80
N TYR A 87 -16.30 2.41 7.60
CA TYR A 87 -16.13 3.50 8.55
C TYR A 87 -17.38 4.35 8.58
N LYS A 88 -17.97 4.50 9.78
CA LYS A 88 -19.22 5.26 9.99
C LYS A 88 -20.34 4.85 9.02
N GLY A 89 -20.45 3.57 8.75
CA GLY A 89 -21.48 3.03 7.87
C GLY A 89 -21.16 3.07 6.39
N ASP A 90 -20.07 3.70 5.99
CA ASP A 90 -19.66 3.78 4.60
C ASP A 90 -18.61 2.70 4.27
N ALA A 91 -18.74 2.11 3.10
CA ALA A 91 -17.75 1.21 2.56
C ALA A 91 -16.66 2.02 1.86
N ILE A 92 -15.41 1.76 2.22
CA ILE A 92 -14.24 2.41 1.60
C ILE A 92 -13.51 1.35 0.80
N SER A 93 -13.69 1.39 -0.52
CA SER A 93 -13.01 0.49 -1.45
C SER A 93 -11.63 1.02 -1.82
N PRO A 94 -10.64 0.14 -2.00
CA PRO A 94 -9.33 0.58 -2.50
C PRO A 94 -9.39 1.26 -3.87
N TRP A 95 -10.43 1.05 -4.64
CA TRP A 95 -10.65 1.78 -5.89
C TRP A 95 -10.64 3.30 -5.70
N ALA A 96 -11.03 3.78 -4.50
CA ALA A 96 -11.08 5.21 -4.20
C ALA A 96 -9.73 5.90 -4.42
N TRP A 97 -8.62 5.21 -4.18
CA TRP A 97 -7.29 5.80 -4.41
C TRP A 97 -6.53 5.14 -5.55
N LEU A 98 -6.79 3.87 -5.87
CA LEU A 98 -6.09 3.17 -6.94
C LEU A 98 -6.26 3.87 -8.29
N THR A 99 -7.45 4.40 -8.56
CA THR A 99 -7.73 5.11 -9.81
C THR A 99 -6.96 6.44 -9.94
N LYS A 100 -6.39 6.91 -8.83
CA LYS A 100 -5.60 8.16 -8.82
C LYS A 100 -4.11 7.90 -8.99
N THR A 101 -3.68 6.64 -9.06
CA THR A 101 -2.29 6.28 -9.26
C THR A 101 -1.94 6.23 -10.75
N LYS A 102 -0.65 6.14 -11.05
CA LYS A 102 -0.14 5.98 -12.41
C LYS A 102 -0.44 4.60 -13.00
N TRP A 103 -0.78 3.63 -12.16
CA TRP A 103 -1.00 2.26 -12.57
C TRP A 103 -2.28 2.07 -13.39
N ASN A 104 -2.20 1.21 -14.39
CA ASN A 104 -3.37 0.72 -15.10
C ASN A 104 -3.91 -0.52 -14.36
N ILE A 105 -5.15 -0.44 -13.92
CA ILE A 105 -5.78 -1.55 -13.20
C ILE A 105 -6.38 -2.51 -14.23
N ARG A 106 -5.99 -3.78 -14.17
CA ARG A 106 -6.45 -4.79 -15.12
C ARG A 106 -7.48 -5.74 -14.56
N GLU A 107 -7.26 -6.19 -13.33
CA GLU A 107 -8.13 -7.20 -12.70
C GLU A 107 -8.31 -6.89 -11.22
N GLU A 108 -9.43 -7.27 -10.72
CA GLU A 108 -9.77 -7.21 -9.31
C GLU A 108 -9.75 -8.61 -8.71
#